data_4e4cff95b98135382db3f0109b327a01
#
_entry.id   4e4cff95b98135382db3f0109b327a01
#
_cell.length_a   1.000
_cell.length_b   1.000
_cell.length_c   1.000
_cell.angle_alpha   90.00
_cell.angle_beta   90.00
_cell.angle_gamma   90.00
#
_symmetry.space_group_name_H-M   'P 1'
#
loop_
_entity.id
_entity.type
_entity.pdbx_description
1 polymer ?
#
loop_
_entity_poly.entity_id
_entity_poly.type
_entity_poly.pdbx_seq_one_letter_code
_entity_poly.pdbx_strand_id
1 'polypeptide(L)'
;MGLEIGGFAVVDVEHNTAFHLKAWQTPGFDKPDAGQFNLLSYYASLVTENAKAFKEISNYLVADAYFSKKPFVDKVLESGLHFISRLRDDSVLMYKYSGKPTGKKGRPKKYGDRIKVDDLDTKYFDKVVCNEDLTVYSALVYSKAFQRDIKLAVAVFYKEGQEVARKLFFSTNLQQEGAQIVSYYRSRFQIEFLYRDAKQHTGLNHCQARSENKLDFHFNASLTAVNLAKYEWLSSESGERTPFSMANYKTFYNNALMLDRFICRFAINPNSTKNRKIAKELLELGRIAA
;
A
#
# COMPACT_ATOMS: atom_id res chain seq x y z
N MET A 1 0.62 23.10 -15.09
CA MET A 1 -0.43 22.29 -14.44
C MET A 1 -0.01 20.82 -14.60
N GLY A 2 0.22 20.10 -13.53
CA GLY A 2 0.62 18.70 -13.57
C GLY A 2 -0.60 17.78 -13.66
N LEU A 3 -0.42 16.57 -14.20
CA LEU A 3 -1.43 15.52 -14.13
C LEU A 3 -1.26 14.78 -12.80
N GLU A 4 -2.36 14.62 -12.06
CA GLU A 4 -2.42 13.77 -10.89
C GLU A 4 -2.98 12.41 -11.28
N ILE A 5 -2.31 11.35 -10.87
CA ILE A 5 -2.78 9.98 -11.04
C ILE A 5 -2.90 9.32 -9.68
N GLY A 6 -3.98 8.61 -9.47
CA GLY A 6 -4.15 7.70 -8.37
C GLY A 6 -4.35 6.28 -8.88
N GLY A 7 -4.22 5.31 -7.99
CA GLY A 7 -4.41 3.93 -8.39
C GLY A 7 -4.49 2.96 -7.23
N PHE A 8 -4.81 1.73 -7.57
CA PHE A 8 -4.82 0.60 -6.65
C PHE A 8 -3.68 -0.34 -7.00
N ALA A 9 -3.09 -0.88 -5.96
CA ALA A 9 -2.06 -1.91 -6.05
C ALA A 9 -2.34 -3.00 -5.01
N VAL A 10 -2.01 -4.25 -5.33
CA VAL A 10 -1.94 -5.31 -4.33
C VAL A 10 -0.54 -5.31 -3.73
N VAL A 11 -0.47 -5.46 -2.41
CA VAL A 11 0.80 -5.52 -1.68
C VAL A 11 0.99 -6.93 -1.14
N ASP A 12 2.05 -7.57 -1.59
CA ASP A 12 2.53 -8.82 -1.00
C ASP A 12 3.36 -8.47 0.25
N VAL A 13 2.79 -8.79 1.40
CA VAL A 13 3.38 -8.47 2.70
C VAL A 13 4.57 -9.36 3.02
N GLU A 14 4.57 -10.61 2.56
CA GLU A 14 5.64 -11.58 2.81
C GLU A 14 6.90 -11.24 2.01
N HIS A 15 6.73 -10.89 0.72
CA HIS A 15 7.85 -10.53 -0.15
C HIS A 15 8.15 -9.02 -0.13
N ASN A 16 7.39 -8.26 0.66
CA ASN A 16 7.53 -6.81 0.81
C ASN A 16 7.59 -6.08 -0.55
N THR A 17 6.62 -6.36 -1.42
CA THR A 17 6.53 -5.79 -2.76
C THR A 17 5.09 -5.44 -3.13
N ALA A 18 4.89 -4.55 -4.12
CA ALA A 18 3.58 -4.16 -4.61
C ALA A 18 3.45 -4.40 -6.10
N PHE A 19 2.25 -4.81 -6.53
CA PHE A 19 1.86 -4.99 -7.92
C PHE A 19 0.74 -4.04 -8.27
N HIS A 20 0.90 -3.35 -9.39
CA HIS A 20 -0.10 -2.46 -9.94
C HIS A 20 -1.36 -3.24 -10.35
N LEU A 21 -2.53 -2.72 -10.00
CA LEU A 21 -3.82 -3.23 -10.49
C LEU A 21 -4.42 -2.31 -11.55
N LYS A 22 -4.64 -1.05 -11.19
CA LYS A 22 -5.21 -0.04 -12.08
C LYS A 22 -4.83 1.36 -11.62
N ALA A 23 -4.54 2.24 -12.57
CA ALA A 23 -4.36 3.67 -12.34
C ALA A 23 -5.39 4.48 -13.13
N TRP A 24 -5.77 5.63 -12.59
CA TRP A 24 -6.69 6.59 -13.22
C TRP A 24 -6.10 7.99 -13.12
N GLN A 25 -6.40 8.80 -14.11
CA GLN A 25 -6.18 10.24 -13.98
C GLN A 25 -7.18 10.80 -12.96
N THR A 26 -6.68 11.48 -11.94
CA THR A 26 -7.53 12.16 -10.96
C THR A 26 -8.21 13.36 -11.63
N PRO A 27 -9.56 13.46 -11.58
CA PRO A 27 -10.27 14.63 -12.13
C PRO A 27 -9.89 15.90 -11.35
N GLY A 28 -9.86 17.05 -12.05
CA GLY A 28 -9.76 18.35 -11.38
C GLY A 28 -11.09 18.70 -10.70
N PHE A 29 -11.03 19.02 -9.40
CA PHE A 29 -12.21 19.37 -8.58
C PHE A 29 -12.39 20.88 -8.41
N ASP A 30 -11.73 21.70 -9.23
CA ASP A 30 -11.68 23.16 -9.10
C ASP A 30 -12.97 23.88 -9.54
N LYS A 31 -14.05 23.16 -9.89
CA LYS A 31 -15.32 23.76 -10.31
C LYS A 31 -16.25 23.98 -9.11
N PRO A 32 -16.80 25.21 -8.90
CA PRO A 32 -17.65 25.54 -7.78
C PRO A 32 -18.98 24.77 -7.71
N ASP A 33 -19.43 24.19 -8.82
CA ASP A 33 -20.66 23.40 -8.89
C ASP A 33 -20.50 21.92 -8.44
N ALA A 34 -19.31 21.52 -8.05
CA ALA A 34 -19.02 20.16 -7.58
C ALA A 34 -19.41 19.91 -6.11
N GLY A 35 -20.45 20.57 -5.60
CA GLY A 35 -20.84 20.63 -4.19
C GLY A 35 -21.05 19.31 -3.42
N GLN A 36 -20.99 18.15 -4.08
CA GLN A 36 -21.04 16.83 -3.44
C GLN A 36 -19.95 15.86 -3.93
N PHE A 37 -19.28 16.13 -5.06
CA PHE A 37 -18.27 15.25 -5.63
C PHE A 37 -16.88 15.83 -5.39
N ASN A 38 -16.12 15.17 -4.52
CA ASN A 38 -14.75 15.55 -4.16
C ASN A 38 -13.82 14.35 -4.30
N LEU A 39 -12.52 14.58 -4.13
CA LEU A 39 -11.49 13.53 -4.24
C LEU A 39 -11.80 12.29 -3.40
N LEU A 40 -12.33 12.49 -2.18
CA LEU A 40 -12.66 11.38 -1.28
C LEU A 40 -13.84 10.54 -1.82
N SER A 41 -14.90 11.18 -2.30
CA SER A 41 -16.05 10.50 -2.90
C SER A 41 -15.69 9.81 -4.22
N TYR A 42 -14.80 10.42 -5.02
CA TYR A 42 -14.28 9.82 -6.23
C TYR A 42 -13.57 8.50 -5.96
N TYR A 43 -12.60 8.50 -5.02
CA TYR A 43 -11.92 7.25 -4.68
C TYR A 43 -12.83 6.24 -3.98
N ALA A 44 -13.83 6.68 -3.23
CA ALA A 44 -14.83 5.79 -2.65
C ALA A 44 -15.66 5.09 -3.73
N SER A 45 -16.06 5.80 -4.82
CA SER A 45 -16.77 5.18 -5.94
C SER A 45 -15.91 4.15 -6.66
N LEU A 46 -14.62 4.45 -6.92
CA LEU A 46 -13.69 3.50 -7.51
C LEU A 46 -13.53 2.21 -6.67
N VAL A 47 -13.48 2.34 -5.33
CA VAL A 47 -13.48 1.16 -4.43
C VAL A 47 -14.75 0.35 -4.60
N THR A 48 -15.91 1.00 -4.61
CA THR A 48 -17.21 0.32 -4.74
C THR A 48 -17.35 -0.41 -6.08
N GLU A 49 -16.96 0.23 -7.17
CA GLU A 49 -17.01 -0.31 -8.53
C GLU A 49 -16.11 -1.55 -8.71
N ASN A 50 -14.95 -1.58 -8.03
CA ASN A 50 -13.98 -2.64 -8.15
C ASN A 50 -14.00 -3.64 -6.96
N ALA A 51 -14.93 -3.50 -6.02
CA ALA A 51 -14.97 -4.27 -4.78
C ALA A 51 -14.99 -5.78 -4.99
N LYS A 52 -15.68 -6.26 -6.04
CA LYS A 52 -15.74 -7.71 -6.36
C LYS A 52 -14.35 -8.25 -6.68
N ALA A 53 -13.62 -7.58 -7.57
CA ALA A 53 -12.27 -7.99 -7.95
C ALA A 53 -11.29 -7.87 -6.78
N PHE A 54 -11.42 -6.84 -5.94
CA PHE A 54 -10.56 -6.69 -4.76
C PHE A 54 -10.76 -7.81 -3.76
N LYS A 55 -11.99 -8.26 -3.54
CA LYS A 55 -12.28 -9.38 -2.63
C LYS A 55 -11.71 -10.73 -3.07
N GLU A 56 -11.50 -10.92 -4.36
CA GLU A 56 -10.82 -12.12 -4.88
C GLU A 56 -9.33 -12.15 -4.47
N ILE A 57 -8.76 -10.97 -4.13
CA ILE A 57 -7.36 -10.83 -3.73
C ILE A 57 -7.24 -10.72 -2.20
N SER A 58 -8.01 -9.82 -1.59
CA SER A 58 -7.94 -9.52 -0.16
C SER A 58 -9.25 -8.94 0.37
N ASN A 59 -9.56 -9.25 1.64
CA ASN A 59 -10.65 -8.60 2.36
C ASN A 59 -10.25 -7.25 2.97
N TYR A 60 -9.01 -6.79 2.78
CA TYR A 60 -8.49 -5.58 3.39
C TYR A 60 -8.12 -4.54 2.35
N LEU A 61 -8.58 -3.31 2.57
CA LEU A 61 -8.13 -2.11 1.88
C LEU A 61 -7.26 -1.29 2.84
N VAL A 62 -6.07 -0.90 2.39
CA VAL A 62 -5.15 -0.05 3.15
C VAL A 62 -4.95 1.27 2.42
N ALA A 63 -5.16 2.39 3.10
CA ALA A 63 -4.91 3.71 2.54
C ALA A 63 -4.27 4.65 3.57
N ASP A 64 -3.78 5.80 3.13
CA ASP A 64 -3.16 6.77 4.02
C ASP A 64 -4.17 7.50 4.93
N ALA A 65 -3.66 8.31 5.85
CA ALA A 65 -4.48 9.05 6.82
C ALA A 65 -5.47 10.03 6.19
N TYR A 66 -5.26 10.47 4.94
CA TYR A 66 -6.19 11.35 4.22
C TYR A 66 -7.57 10.70 4.07
N PHE A 67 -7.61 9.38 3.86
CA PHE A 67 -8.82 8.58 3.70
C PHE A 67 -9.47 8.17 5.03
N SER A 68 -8.85 8.47 6.17
CA SER A 68 -9.41 8.17 7.51
C SER A 68 -10.57 9.11 7.88
N LYS A 69 -11.60 9.14 7.04
CA LYS A 69 -12.81 9.95 7.21
C LYS A 69 -14.05 9.07 7.10
N LYS A 70 -15.04 9.35 7.96
CA LYS A 70 -16.25 8.53 8.06
C LYS A 70 -16.91 8.20 6.72
N PRO A 71 -17.14 9.15 5.79
CA PRO A 71 -17.79 8.84 4.51
C PRO A 71 -17.05 7.79 3.68
N PHE A 72 -15.72 7.82 3.69
CA PHE A 72 -14.89 6.83 2.97
C PHE A 72 -14.92 5.47 3.67
N VAL A 73 -14.74 5.47 5.00
CA VAL A 73 -14.79 4.24 5.81
C VAL A 73 -16.14 3.52 5.64
N ASP A 74 -17.24 4.27 5.63
CA ASP A 74 -18.58 3.71 5.44
C ASP A 74 -18.72 3.04 4.08
N LYS A 75 -18.24 3.67 2.99
CA LYS A 75 -18.29 3.13 1.63
C LYS A 75 -17.43 1.88 1.45
N VAL A 76 -16.25 1.84 2.06
CA VAL A 76 -15.40 0.63 2.06
C VAL A 76 -16.11 -0.53 2.75
N LEU A 77 -16.75 -0.29 3.89
CA LEU A 77 -17.51 -1.31 4.62
C LEU A 77 -18.78 -1.75 3.87
N GLU A 78 -19.52 -0.83 3.26
CA GLU A 78 -20.68 -1.14 2.40
C GLU A 78 -20.25 -2.03 1.22
N SER A 79 -19.02 -1.87 0.73
CA SER A 79 -18.42 -2.72 -0.31
C SER A 79 -18.01 -4.10 0.22
N GLY A 80 -18.12 -4.36 1.54
CA GLY A 80 -17.77 -5.62 2.19
C GLY A 80 -16.26 -5.84 2.36
N LEU A 81 -15.49 -4.76 2.36
CA LEU A 81 -14.05 -4.76 2.65
C LEU A 81 -13.80 -4.19 4.04
N HIS A 82 -12.75 -4.67 4.70
CA HIS A 82 -12.22 -4.04 5.91
C HIS A 82 -11.23 -2.93 5.54
N PHE A 83 -11.21 -1.87 6.34
CA PHE A 83 -10.35 -0.72 6.12
C PHE A 83 -9.28 -0.61 7.19
N ILE A 84 -8.03 -0.43 6.75
CA ILE A 84 -6.87 -0.20 7.62
C ILE A 84 -6.25 1.14 7.24
N SER A 85 -6.01 1.98 8.24
CA SER A 85 -5.34 3.25 8.02
C SER A 85 -4.72 3.80 9.32
N ARG A 86 -4.08 4.97 9.20
CA ARG A 86 -3.55 5.71 10.33
C ARG A 86 -4.60 6.72 10.83
N LEU A 87 -4.70 6.85 12.16
CA LEU A 87 -5.42 7.94 12.80
C LEU A 87 -4.50 9.14 13.03
N ARG A 88 -5.11 10.31 13.17
CA ARG A 88 -4.43 11.50 13.66
C ARG A 88 -4.18 11.37 15.17
N ASP A 89 -3.14 11.99 15.66
CA ASP A 89 -2.75 11.90 17.06
C ASP A 89 -3.77 12.58 18.01
N ASP A 90 -4.57 13.54 17.50
CA ASP A 90 -5.66 14.21 18.19
C ASP A 90 -7.01 13.46 18.15
N SER A 91 -7.06 12.25 17.59
CA SER A 91 -8.29 11.47 17.44
C SER A 91 -8.98 11.19 18.77
N VAL A 92 -10.29 11.41 18.81
CA VAL A 92 -11.10 11.17 20.02
C VAL A 92 -11.57 9.73 20.06
N LEU A 93 -10.89 8.94 20.88
CA LEU A 93 -11.15 7.52 21.10
C LEU A 93 -11.64 7.29 22.53
N MET A 94 -12.56 6.33 22.71
CA MET A 94 -13.16 6.02 24.00
C MET A 94 -12.97 4.52 24.30
N TYR A 95 -12.67 4.19 25.54
CA TYR A 95 -12.72 2.81 26.02
C TYR A 95 -14.12 2.24 25.86
N LYS A 96 -14.24 0.94 25.70
CA LYS A 96 -15.52 0.23 25.80
C LYS A 96 -16.00 0.28 27.24
N TYR A 97 -17.29 0.53 27.46
CA TYR A 97 -17.85 0.49 28.80
C TYR A 97 -17.94 -0.96 29.29
N SER A 98 -17.24 -1.27 30.36
CA SER A 98 -17.22 -2.60 31.01
C SER A 98 -17.92 -2.62 32.38
N GLY A 99 -18.51 -1.50 32.79
CA GLY A 99 -19.16 -1.38 34.10
C GLY A 99 -20.55 -2.02 34.14
N LYS A 100 -21.04 -2.29 35.36
CA LYS A 100 -22.41 -2.79 35.57
C LYS A 100 -23.44 -1.77 35.09
N PRO A 101 -24.61 -2.21 34.60
CA PRO A 101 -25.72 -1.28 34.30
C PRO A 101 -26.03 -0.43 35.49
N THR A 102 -26.14 0.89 35.30
CA THR A 102 -26.34 1.84 36.43
C THR A 102 -27.72 1.78 37.07
N GLY A 103 -28.67 1.01 36.50
CA GLY A 103 -30.04 0.89 36.99
C GLY A 103 -30.85 2.19 36.92
N LYS A 104 -30.25 3.31 36.51
CA LYS A 104 -30.91 4.62 36.36
C LYS A 104 -31.72 4.70 35.08
N LYS A 105 -32.86 5.42 35.12
CA LYS A 105 -33.64 5.75 33.90
C LYS A 105 -32.75 6.51 32.91
N GLY A 106 -32.70 6.03 31.66
CA GLY A 106 -31.94 6.68 30.60
C GLY A 106 -31.24 5.68 29.69
N ARG A 107 -30.58 6.18 28.64
CA ARG A 107 -29.83 5.34 27.70
C ARG A 107 -28.61 4.71 28.39
N PRO A 108 -28.42 3.40 28.30
CA PRO A 108 -27.22 2.76 28.88
C PRO A 108 -25.93 3.41 28.40
N LYS A 109 -24.93 3.53 29.30
CA LYS A 109 -23.62 4.09 28.97
C LYS A 109 -22.92 3.14 27.98
N LYS A 110 -22.59 3.63 26.77
CA LYS A 110 -21.97 2.83 25.70
C LYS A 110 -20.46 2.78 25.78
N TYR A 111 -19.84 3.85 26.30
CA TYR A 111 -18.38 4.00 26.32
C TYR A 111 -17.91 4.36 27.72
N GLY A 112 -16.64 4.01 27.98
CA GLY A 112 -15.87 4.43 29.16
C GLY A 112 -15.28 5.85 28.96
N ASP A 113 -14.12 6.05 29.56
CA ASP A 113 -13.42 7.33 29.51
C ASP A 113 -12.66 7.51 28.17
N ARG A 114 -12.24 8.76 27.90
CA ARG A 114 -11.41 9.07 26.75
C ARG A 114 -10.04 8.44 26.89
N ILE A 115 -9.54 7.80 25.81
CA ILE A 115 -8.19 7.26 25.75
C ILE A 115 -7.19 8.41 25.62
N LYS A 116 -6.22 8.45 26.52
CA LYS A 116 -5.05 9.31 26.44
C LYS A 116 -3.94 8.50 25.82
N VAL A 117 -3.48 8.91 24.63
CA VAL A 117 -2.48 8.13 23.86
C VAL A 117 -1.11 8.13 24.55
N ASP A 118 -0.79 9.24 25.22
CA ASP A 118 0.48 9.38 25.95
C ASP A 118 0.50 8.64 27.29
N ASP A 119 -0.68 8.29 27.81
CA ASP A 119 -0.86 7.59 29.09
C ASP A 119 -1.91 6.49 28.94
N LEU A 120 -1.49 5.39 28.27
CA LEU A 120 -2.37 4.25 28.00
C LEU A 120 -2.62 3.46 29.30
N ASP A 121 -3.88 3.25 29.64
CA ASP A 121 -4.23 2.27 30.68
C ASP A 121 -4.06 0.86 30.11
N THR A 122 -2.89 0.29 30.32
CA THR A 122 -2.43 -0.97 29.71
C THR A 122 -3.32 -2.17 30.03
N LYS A 123 -4.16 -2.10 31.09
CA LYS A 123 -5.12 -3.19 31.43
C LYS A 123 -6.17 -3.44 30.34
N TYR A 124 -6.41 -2.46 29.45
CA TYR A 124 -7.37 -2.57 28.34
C TYR A 124 -6.72 -2.96 27.03
N PHE A 125 -5.40 -3.12 26.99
CA PHE A 125 -4.65 -3.37 25.78
C PHE A 125 -3.93 -4.71 25.81
N ASP A 126 -4.07 -5.46 24.71
CA ASP A 126 -3.17 -6.56 24.39
C ASP A 126 -1.83 -5.97 23.97
N LYS A 127 -0.72 -6.48 24.56
CA LYS A 127 0.64 -6.04 24.25
C LYS A 127 1.37 -7.11 23.46
N VAL A 128 1.94 -6.72 22.31
CA VAL A 128 2.83 -7.57 21.51
C VAL A 128 4.15 -6.85 21.30
N VAL A 129 5.26 -7.45 21.71
CA VAL A 129 6.61 -6.98 21.41
C VAL A 129 7.02 -7.59 20.07
N CYS A 130 7.09 -6.78 19.03
CA CYS A 130 7.41 -7.24 17.69
C CYS A 130 8.92 -7.44 17.49
N ASN A 131 9.72 -6.51 18.03
CA ASN A 131 11.19 -6.56 18.09
C ASN A 131 11.70 -5.54 19.12
N GLU A 132 13.02 -5.34 19.20
CA GLU A 132 13.65 -4.38 20.12
C GLU A 132 13.19 -2.94 19.92
N ASP A 133 12.85 -2.56 18.66
CA ASP A 133 12.48 -1.20 18.28
C ASP A 133 10.97 -0.96 18.22
N LEU A 134 10.12 -1.99 18.34
CA LEU A 134 8.68 -1.87 18.13
C LEU A 134 7.86 -2.72 19.10
N THR A 135 7.02 -2.06 19.87
CA THR A 135 5.94 -2.68 20.67
C THR A 135 4.59 -2.17 20.17
N VAL A 136 3.63 -3.07 20.04
CA VAL A 136 2.26 -2.74 19.62
C VAL A 136 1.29 -3.04 20.77
N TYR A 137 0.50 -2.03 21.13
CA TYR A 137 -0.63 -2.16 22.05
C TYR A 137 -1.92 -2.13 21.26
N SER A 138 -2.82 -3.08 21.47
CA SER A 138 -4.08 -3.11 20.72
C SER A 138 -5.30 -3.31 21.60
N ALA A 139 -6.40 -2.64 21.25
CA ALA A 139 -7.67 -2.73 21.97
C ALA A 139 -8.87 -2.50 21.06
N LEU A 140 -10.04 -2.98 21.49
CA LEU A 140 -11.32 -2.57 20.92
C LEU A 140 -11.74 -1.24 21.53
N VAL A 141 -11.94 -0.22 20.68
CA VAL A 141 -12.28 1.13 21.12
C VAL A 141 -13.41 1.69 20.28
N TYR A 142 -14.12 2.68 20.83
CA TYR A 142 -15.10 3.44 20.05
C TYR A 142 -14.47 4.72 19.50
N SER A 143 -14.56 4.90 18.18
CA SER A 143 -14.13 6.13 17.50
C SER A 143 -15.31 7.09 17.37
N LYS A 144 -15.19 8.31 17.95
CA LYS A 144 -16.20 9.36 17.77
C LYS A 144 -16.27 9.85 16.32
N ALA A 145 -15.13 9.93 15.64
CA ALA A 145 -15.07 10.39 14.26
C ALA A 145 -15.78 9.43 13.30
N PHE A 146 -15.64 8.13 13.50
CA PHE A 146 -16.29 7.12 12.66
C PHE A 146 -17.66 6.69 13.19
N GLN A 147 -18.02 7.06 14.43
CA GLN A 147 -19.26 6.67 15.12
C GLN A 147 -19.43 5.14 15.21
N ARG A 148 -18.33 4.41 15.35
CA ARG A 148 -18.30 2.93 15.44
C ARG A 148 -17.13 2.42 16.27
N ASP A 149 -17.22 1.13 16.59
CA ASP A 149 -16.11 0.41 17.17
C ASP A 149 -15.06 0.14 16.10
N ILE A 150 -13.79 0.18 16.49
CA ILE A 150 -12.62 -0.15 15.68
C ILE A 150 -11.62 -0.93 16.53
N LYS A 151 -10.79 -1.73 15.88
CA LYS A 151 -9.58 -2.27 16.51
C LYS A 151 -8.47 -1.22 16.37
N LEU A 152 -8.09 -0.65 17.50
CA LEU A 152 -6.97 0.30 17.59
C LEU A 152 -5.66 -0.48 17.76
N ALA A 153 -4.62 -0.05 17.07
CA ALA A 153 -3.25 -0.49 17.28
C ALA A 153 -2.35 0.74 17.50
N VAL A 154 -1.74 0.83 18.68
CA VAL A 154 -0.79 1.87 19.05
C VAL A 154 0.60 1.29 18.91
N ALA A 155 1.32 1.72 17.89
CA ALA A 155 2.72 1.35 17.67
C ALA A 155 3.63 2.30 18.42
N VAL A 156 4.41 1.78 19.34
CA VAL A 156 5.42 2.50 20.13
C VAL A 156 6.78 2.12 19.59
N PHE A 157 7.50 3.13 19.10
CA PHE A 157 8.84 2.96 18.53
C PHE A 157 9.90 3.31 19.54
N TYR A 158 10.93 2.48 19.62
CA TYR A 158 12.07 2.67 20.51
C TYR A 158 13.35 2.87 19.72
N LYS A 159 14.30 3.58 20.29
CA LYS A 159 15.67 3.69 19.82
C LYS A 159 16.55 3.64 21.06
N GLU A 160 17.51 2.71 21.09
CA GLU A 160 18.42 2.51 22.24
C GLU A 160 17.65 2.34 23.57
N GLY A 161 16.52 1.63 23.53
CA GLY A 161 15.66 1.36 24.69
C GLY A 161 14.77 2.54 25.14
N GLN A 162 14.87 3.71 24.50
CA GLN A 162 14.04 4.87 24.79
C GLN A 162 12.91 5.01 23.77
N GLU A 163 11.70 5.33 24.26
CA GLU A 163 10.58 5.63 23.38
C GLU A 163 10.83 6.93 22.61
N VAL A 164 10.74 6.83 21.26
CA VAL A 164 10.96 7.99 20.37
C VAL A 164 9.70 8.45 19.66
N ALA A 165 8.71 7.58 19.47
CA ALA A 165 7.46 7.95 18.80
C ALA A 165 6.32 6.97 19.11
N ARG A 166 5.08 7.49 19.07
CA ARG A 166 3.86 6.68 19.03
C ARG A 166 3.09 7.00 17.77
N LYS A 167 2.47 5.97 17.17
CA LYS A 167 1.58 6.15 16.01
C LYS A 167 0.33 5.31 16.17
N LEU A 168 -0.81 5.89 15.78
CA LEU A 168 -2.12 5.28 15.90
C LEU A 168 -2.57 4.70 14.57
N PHE A 169 -2.83 3.40 14.55
CA PHE A 169 -3.40 2.69 13.42
C PHE A 169 -4.73 2.07 13.82
N PHE A 170 -5.59 1.80 12.85
CA PHE A 170 -6.85 1.13 13.12
C PHE A 170 -7.23 0.17 12.00
N SER A 171 -8.05 -0.78 12.37
CA SER A 171 -8.78 -1.64 11.44
C SER A 171 -10.27 -1.63 11.77
N THR A 172 -11.09 -1.73 10.74
CA THR A 172 -12.53 -1.97 10.90
C THR A 172 -12.86 -3.45 11.15
N ASN A 173 -11.89 -4.35 10.94
CA ASN A 173 -12.00 -5.73 11.41
C ASN A 173 -11.65 -5.78 12.90
N LEU A 174 -12.67 -6.00 13.74
CA LEU A 174 -12.53 -5.99 15.20
C LEU A 174 -11.72 -7.16 15.76
N GLN A 175 -11.57 -8.24 14.97
CA GLN A 175 -10.83 -9.45 15.37
C GLN A 175 -9.36 -9.43 14.92
N GLN A 176 -8.96 -8.42 14.14
CA GLN A 176 -7.60 -8.36 13.61
C GLN A 176 -6.57 -8.10 14.71
N GLU A 177 -5.43 -8.77 14.66
CA GLU A 177 -4.34 -8.57 15.60
C GLU A 177 -3.65 -7.22 15.39
N GLY A 178 -3.27 -6.53 16.48
CA GLY A 178 -2.66 -5.21 16.41
C GLY A 178 -1.35 -5.17 15.61
N ALA A 179 -0.49 -6.18 15.79
CA ALA A 179 0.76 -6.29 15.04
C ALA A 179 0.53 -6.42 13.53
N GLN A 180 -0.49 -7.19 13.13
CA GLN A 180 -0.87 -7.36 11.73
C GLN A 180 -1.40 -6.03 11.12
N ILE A 181 -2.20 -5.25 11.87
CA ILE A 181 -2.67 -3.92 11.43
C ILE A 181 -1.47 -3.02 11.10
N VAL A 182 -0.48 -2.98 11.99
CA VAL A 182 0.73 -2.17 11.81
C VAL A 182 1.55 -2.67 10.62
N SER A 183 1.72 -3.98 10.48
CA SER A 183 2.43 -4.60 9.36
C SER A 183 1.77 -4.25 8.02
N TYR A 184 0.47 -4.42 7.89
CA TYR A 184 -0.28 -4.11 6.66
C TYR A 184 -0.17 -2.62 6.30
N TYR A 185 -0.31 -1.73 7.28
CA TYR A 185 -0.16 -0.30 7.00
C TYR A 185 1.27 0.07 6.57
N ARG A 186 2.29 -0.49 7.19
CA ARG A 186 3.69 -0.24 6.82
C ARG A 186 4.02 -0.76 5.41
N SER A 187 3.49 -1.92 5.05
CA SER A 187 3.69 -2.50 3.72
C SER A 187 3.09 -1.65 2.60
N ARG A 188 2.11 -0.76 2.89
CA ARG A 188 1.58 0.23 1.94
C ARG A 188 2.68 1.03 1.24
N PHE A 189 3.79 1.30 1.94
CA PHE A 189 4.91 2.06 1.39
C PHE A 189 5.52 1.44 0.12
N GLN A 190 5.30 0.15 -0.12
CA GLN A 190 5.73 -0.53 -1.35
C GLN A 190 5.09 0.05 -2.62
N ILE A 191 3.94 0.71 -2.49
CA ILE A 191 3.29 1.42 -3.60
C ILE A 191 4.16 2.61 -4.06
N GLU A 192 4.83 3.28 -3.15
CA GLU A 192 5.72 4.40 -3.46
C GLU A 192 6.94 3.93 -4.27
N PHE A 193 7.49 2.76 -3.94
CA PHE A 193 8.56 2.13 -4.73
C PHE A 193 8.07 1.71 -6.12
N LEU A 194 6.87 1.15 -6.24
CA LEU A 194 6.27 0.82 -7.53
C LEU A 194 6.20 2.05 -8.45
N TYR A 195 5.68 3.16 -7.95
CA TYR A 195 5.60 4.41 -8.71
C TYR A 195 6.98 5.02 -9.01
N ARG A 196 7.91 4.95 -8.08
CA ARG A 196 9.30 5.38 -8.28
C ARG A 196 9.95 4.60 -9.43
N ASP A 197 9.85 3.28 -9.41
CA ASP A 197 10.42 2.41 -10.42
C ASP A 197 9.79 2.67 -11.79
N ALA A 198 8.48 2.89 -11.84
CA ALA A 198 7.79 3.24 -13.08
C ALA A 198 8.24 4.60 -13.63
N LYS A 199 8.42 5.61 -12.78
CA LYS A 199 8.93 6.93 -13.18
C LYS A 199 10.36 6.87 -13.72
N GLN A 200 11.24 6.11 -13.06
CA GLN A 200 12.66 6.06 -13.38
C GLN A 200 12.98 5.12 -14.55
N HIS A 201 12.24 4.02 -14.70
CA HIS A 201 12.68 2.94 -15.58
C HIS A 201 11.70 2.60 -16.71
N THR A 202 10.39 2.85 -16.54
CA THR A 202 9.38 2.48 -17.56
C THR A 202 8.69 3.67 -18.22
N GLY A 203 9.17 4.89 -17.96
CA GLY A 203 8.76 6.10 -18.66
C GLY A 203 7.41 6.67 -18.23
N LEU A 204 6.92 6.39 -17.02
CA LEU A 204 5.64 6.89 -16.52
C LEU A 204 5.47 8.41 -16.71
N ASN A 205 6.53 9.18 -16.56
CA ASN A 205 6.53 10.65 -16.71
C ASN A 205 6.78 11.13 -18.15
N HIS A 206 6.97 10.24 -19.12
CA HIS A 206 7.39 10.61 -20.48
C HIS A 206 6.23 10.67 -21.46
N CYS A 207 4.97 10.64 -20.99
CA CYS A 207 3.80 10.72 -21.86
C CYS A 207 3.61 12.13 -22.41
N GLN A 208 3.51 12.24 -23.72
CA GLN A 208 3.18 13.48 -24.43
C GLN A 208 1.72 13.49 -24.93
N ALA A 209 0.95 12.46 -24.64
CA ALA A 209 -0.44 12.37 -25.02
C ALA A 209 -1.30 13.39 -24.27
N ARG A 210 -2.37 13.86 -24.94
CA ARG A 210 -3.35 14.80 -24.37
C ARG A 210 -4.74 14.21 -24.21
N SER A 211 -5.04 13.09 -24.89
CA SER A 211 -6.33 12.42 -24.75
C SER A 211 -6.34 11.47 -23.55
N GLU A 212 -7.44 11.44 -22.84
CA GLU A 212 -7.66 10.64 -21.64
C GLU A 212 -7.35 9.16 -21.88
N ASN A 213 -7.86 8.56 -22.95
CA ASN A 213 -7.61 7.16 -23.28
C ASN A 213 -6.13 6.83 -23.50
N LYS A 214 -5.37 7.75 -24.13
CA LYS A 214 -3.94 7.56 -24.35
C LYS A 214 -3.15 7.70 -23.05
N LEU A 215 -3.57 8.61 -22.18
CA LEU A 215 -2.99 8.78 -20.86
C LEU A 215 -3.26 7.56 -19.97
N ASP A 216 -4.51 7.08 -19.96
CA ASP A 216 -4.89 5.86 -19.21
C ASP A 216 -4.06 4.66 -19.68
N PHE A 217 -3.96 4.44 -20.99
CA PHE A 217 -3.13 3.37 -21.53
C PHE A 217 -1.67 3.52 -21.11
N HIS A 218 -1.08 4.71 -21.25
CA HIS A 218 0.32 4.95 -20.93
C HIS A 218 0.63 4.70 -19.46
N PHE A 219 -0.19 5.20 -18.55
CA PHE A 219 0.02 5.01 -17.11
C PHE A 219 -0.05 3.54 -16.72
N ASN A 220 -1.09 2.86 -17.18
CA ASN A 220 -1.27 1.45 -16.87
C ASN A 220 -0.20 0.57 -17.51
N ALA A 221 0.21 0.84 -18.75
CA ALA A 221 1.29 0.10 -19.42
C ALA A 221 2.63 0.28 -18.71
N SER A 222 2.98 1.51 -18.32
CA SER A 222 4.23 1.80 -17.60
C SER A 222 4.29 1.08 -16.24
N LEU A 223 3.21 1.07 -15.48
CA LEU A 223 3.12 0.38 -14.20
C LEU A 223 3.08 -1.15 -14.35
N THR A 224 2.41 -1.65 -15.40
CA THR A 224 2.36 -3.09 -15.72
C THR A 224 3.75 -3.61 -16.13
N ALA A 225 4.59 -2.82 -16.78
CA ALA A 225 5.96 -3.22 -17.10
C ALA A 225 6.77 -3.51 -15.82
N VAL A 226 6.57 -2.77 -14.73
CA VAL A 226 7.17 -3.08 -13.42
C VAL A 226 6.62 -4.40 -12.87
N ASN A 227 5.31 -4.68 -13.03
CA ASN A 227 4.72 -5.96 -12.60
C ASN A 227 5.36 -7.15 -13.32
N LEU A 228 5.59 -7.04 -14.64
CA LEU A 228 6.23 -8.12 -15.41
C LEU A 228 7.64 -8.42 -14.90
N ALA A 229 8.45 -7.39 -14.64
CA ALA A 229 9.78 -7.56 -14.08
C ALA A 229 9.74 -8.21 -12.68
N LYS A 230 8.78 -7.80 -11.82
CA LYS A 230 8.60 -8.40 -10.49
C LYS A 230 8.09 -9.84 -10.55
N TYR A 231 7.21 -10.14 -11.51
CA TYR A 231 6.74 -11.51 -11.74
C TYR A 231 7.91 -12.43 -12.14
N GLU A 232 8.74 -12.00 -13.07
CA GLU A 232 9.94 -12.73 -13.47
C GLU A 232 10.91 -12.94 -12.30
N TRP A 233 11.13 -11.90 -11.50
CA TRP A 233 11.94 -11.98 -10.29
C TRP A 233 11.39 -13.01 -9.28
N LEU A 234 10.08 -13.03 -9.03
CA LEU A 234 9.45 -14.01 -8.15
C LEU A 234 9.47 -15.43 -8.71
N SER A 235 9.41 -15.56 -10.03
CA SER A 235 9.42 -16.87 -10.72
C SER A 235 10.81 -17.45 -10.91
N SER A 236 11.88 -16.70 -10.62
CA SER A 236 13.25 -17.20 -10.73
C SER A 236 13.52 -18.25 -9.64
N GLU A 237 13.99 -19.44 -10.06
CA GLU A 237 14.28 -20.59 -9.19
C GLU A 237 15.59 -20.45 -8.39
N SER A 238 16.27 -19.31 -8.39
CA SER A 238 17.51 -19.11 -7.65
C SER A 238 17.26 -19.18 -6.13
N GLY A 239 17.90 -20.11 -5.45
CA GLY A 239 17.68 -20.45 -4.04
C GLY A 239 17.94 -19.30 -3.05
N GLU A 240 18.69 -18.27 -3.42
CA GLU A 240 18.80 -17.00 -2.71
C GLU A 240 18.25 -15.90 -3.62
N ARG A 241 17.09 -15.34 -3.26
CA ARG A 241 16.51 -14.21 -3.97
C ARG A 241 17.29 -12.94 -3.67
N THR A 242 17.99 -12.44 -4.68
CA THR A 242 18.56 -11.08 -4.61
C THR A 242 17.45 -10.04 -4.50
N PRO A 243 17.69 -8.88 -3.87
CA PRO A 243 16.72 -7.79 -3.83
C PRO A 243 16.24 -7.39 -5.23
N PHE A 244 14.95 -7.09 -5.39
CA PHE A 244 14.40 -6.64 -6.66
C PHE A 244 15.04 -5.31 -7.11
N SER A 245 15.48 -5.27 -8.37
CA SER A 245 16.05 -4.07 -8.99
C SER A 245 15.49 -3.85 -10.39
N MET A 246 14.57 -2.89 -10.56
CA MET A 246 14.02 -2.53 -11.87
C MET A 246 15.13 -2.01 -12.82
N ALA A 247 16.15 -1.35 -12.29
CA ALA A 247 17.32 -0.91 -13.06
C ALA A 247 18.03 -2.10 -13.72
N ASN A 248 18.26 -3.19 -12.96
CA ASN A 248 18.91 -4.40 -13.47
C ASN A 248 18.08 -5.09 -14.56
N TYR A 249 16.74 -5.16 -14.38
CA TYR A 249 15.85 -5.69 -15.42
C TYR A 249 15.91 -4.86 -16.69
N LYS A 250 15.82 -3.54 -16.59
CA LYS A 250 15.95 -2.64 -17.73
C LYS A 250 17.29 -2.82 -18.46
N THR A 251 18.38 -2.90 -17.73
CA THR A 251 19.74 -3.11 -18.29
C THR A 251 19.83 -4.44 -19.02
N PHE A 252 19.36 -5.54 -18.40
CA PHE A 252 19.34 -6.86 -19.00
C PHE A 252 18.58 -6.89 -20.34
N TYR A 253 17.34 -6.40 -20.36
CA TYR A 253 16.53 -6.40 -21.57
C TYR A 253 17.06 -5.47 -22.66
N ASN A 254 17.66 -4.33 -22.28
CA ASN A 254 18.32 -3.46 -23.23
C ASN A 254 19.54 -4.16 -23.87
N ASN A 255 20.36 -4.84 -23.06
CA ASN A 255 21.49 -5.62 -23.54
C ASN A 255 21.02 -6.75 -24.46
N ALA A 256 19.97 -7.48 -24.10
CA ALA A 256 19.38 -8.54 -24.91
C ALA A 256 18.94 -8.02 -26.30
N LEU A 257 18.22 -6.88 -26.32
CA LEU A 257 17.78 -6.24 -27.56
C LEU A 257 18.96 -5.82 -28.45
N MET A 258 20.01 -5.25 -27.84
CA MET A 258 21.21 -4.85 -28.57
C MET A 258 21.97 -6.07 -29.14
N LEU A 259 22.16 -7.11 -28.33
CA LEU A 259 22.78 -8.36 -28.77
C LEU A 259 22.04 -9.01 -29.93
N ASP A 260 20.69 -9.08 -29.85
CA ASP A 260 19.88 -9.65 -30.92
C ASP A 260 20.10 -8.88 -32.22
N ARG A 261 20.08 -7.55 -32.19
CA ARG A 261 20.36 -6.69 -33.35
C ARG A 261 21.75 -6.92 -33.95
N PHE A 262 22.80 -7.08 -33.11
CA PHE A 262 24.16 -7.36 -33.58
C PHE A 262 24.27 -8.77 -34.21
N ILE A 263 23.72 -9.77 -33.54
CA ILE A 263 23.68 -11.15 -34.03
C ILE A 263 23.03 -11.19 -35.41
N CYS A 264 21.86 -10.59 -35.56
CA CYS A 264 21.14 -10.56 -36.84
C CYS A 264 21.89 -9.76 -37.92
N ARG A 265 22.46 -8.58 -37.57
CA ARG A 265 23.13 -7.71 -38.55
C ARG A 265 24.46 -8.29 -39.07
N PHE A 266 25.21 -8.98 -38.24
CA PHE A 266 26.52 -9.51 -38.56
C PHE A 266 26.50 -11.02 -38.87
N ALA A 267 25.31 -11.61 -38.98
CA ALA A 267 25.13 -13.05 -39.25
C ALA A 267 25.96 -13.95 -38.29
N ILE A 268 26.06 -13.55 -37.04
CA ILE A 268 26.81 -14.29 -36.02
C ILE A 268 26.02 -15.55 -35.66
N ASN A 269 26.69 -16.71 -35.63
CA ASN A 269 26.03 -17.92 -35.15
C ASN A 269 25.87 -17.87 -33.62
N PRO A 270 24.63 -17.70 -33.09
CA PRO A 270 24.41 -17.59 -31.65
C PRO A 270 24.65 -18.91 -30.90
N ASN A 271 24.63 -20.03 -31.62
CA ASN A 271 24.64 -21.37 -31.03
C ASN A 271 26.04 -21.93 -30.78
N SER A 272 27.12 -21.27 -31.25
CA SER A 272 28.47 -21.71 -30.91
C SER A 272 28.75 -21.56 -29.41
N THR A 273 29.50 -22.50 -28.82
CA THR A 273 29.81 -22.49 -27.38
C THR A 273 30.49 -21.20 -26.95
N LYS A 274 31.40 -20.67 -27.79
CA LYS A 274 32.09 -19.39 -27.54
C LYS A 274 31.13 -18.24 -27.51
N ASN A 275 30.24 -18.13 -28.51
CA ASN A 275 29.32 -17.00 -28.62
C ASN A 275 28.26 -17.03 -27.53
N ARG A 276 27.76 -18.22 -27.13
CA ARG A 276 26.85 -18.36 -25.99
C ARG A 276 27.46 -17.86 -24.69
N LYS A 277 28.73 -18.16 -24.42
CA LYS A 277 29.42 -17.68 -23.22
C LYS A 277 29.54 -16.16 -23.24
N ILE A 278 30.02 -15.58 -24.34
CA ILE A 278 30.17 -14.12 -24.48
C ILE A 278 28.78 -13.41 -24.37
N ALA A 279 27.75 -13.95 -25.03
CA ALA A 279 26.42 -13.39 -24.96
C ALA A 279 25.92 -13.36 -23.52
N LYS A 280 26.12 -14.42 -22.73
CA LYS A 280 25.72 -14.46 -21.31
C LYS A 280 26.46 -13.40 -20.49
N GLU A 281 27.75 -13.19 -20.72
CA GLU A 281 28.52 -12.14 -20.04
C GLU A 281 28.02 -10.73 -20.42
N LEU A 282 27.73 -10.52 -21.72
CA LEU A 282 27.24 -9.22 -22.21
C LEU A 282 25.83 -8.90 -21.72
N LEU A 283 24.95 -9.87 -21.49
CA LEU A 283 23.62 -9.66 -20.90
C LEU A 283 23.71 -9.06 -19.51
N GLU A 284 24.72 -9.44 -18.74
CA GLU A 284 24.93 -8.97 -17.35
C GLU A 284 25.70 -7.64 -17.26
N LEU A 285 26.24 -7.13 -18.40
CA LEU A 285 27.07 -5.94 -18.42
C LEU A 285 26.31 -4.69 -17.93
N GLY A 286 26.87 -4.01 -16.92
CA GLY A 286 26.29 -2.78 -16.34
C GLY A 286 25.14 -3.02 -15.35
N ARG A 287 24.87 -4.27 -14.98
CA ARG A 287 23.98 -4.54 -13.84
C ARG A 287 24.68 -4.16 -12.54
N ILE A 288 23.90 -3.60 -11.61
CA ILE A 288 24.38 -3.23 -10.28
C ILE A 288 24.48 -4.52 -9.45
N ALA A 289 25.63 -4.78 -8.86
CA ALA A 289 25.77 -5.86 -7.87
C ALA A 289 24.86 -5.56 -6.66
N ALA A 290 24.10 -6.57 -6.23
CA ALA A 290 23.21 -6.47 -5.08
C ALA A 290 24.00 -6.58 -3.78
#